data_df858fc8560053e0f22877ba7516f7c0
#
_entry.id   df858fc8560053e0f22877ba7516f7c0
#
_cell.length_a   1.000
_cell.length_b   1.000
_cell.length_c   1.000
_cell.angle_alpha   90.00
_cell.angle_beta   90.00
_cell.angle_gamma   90.00
#
_symmetry.space_group_name_H-M   'P 1'
#
loop_
_entity.id
_entity.type
_entity.pdbx_description
1 polymer ?
#
loop_
_entity_poly.entity_id
_entity_poly.type
_entity_poly.pdbx_seq_one_letter_code
_entity_poly.pdbx_strand_id
1 'polypeptide(L)'
;IRELKPDLTGVLEGGLDMKLFERDNEENSLLEGSRMIKKDGKYYLLMISWPRGGIRREVCYRADNIEGPYEKKVILETPFGGLGAGVAQGTIFDDPEGNWYGFIFQDRDGLGRAPMLMPCTWIDGWPMLGDENGKVPEIMQKPVQGQPVKGITNSDGFDAPELKLCWQWNHNPVDDAWSLTERPGYLRLKTNKVSETLYTARNTITQRMEGPQSTGTVALDLKGMKVRDK
;
A
#
# COMPACT_ATOMS: atom_id res chain seq x y z
N ILE A 1 19.78 7.30 -3.27
CA ILE A 1 19.21 7.67 -4.57
C ILE A 1 20.10 7.17 -5.69
N ARG A 2 19.49 6.69 -6.77
CA ARG A 2 20.19 6.24 -7.97
C ARG A 2 19.48 6.77 -9.21
N GLU A 3 20.25 7.30 -10.15
CA GLU A 3 19.70 7.71 -11.43
C GLU A 3 19.49 6.50 -12.33
N LEU A 4 18.32 6.43 -12.92
CA LEU A 4 17.96 5.37 -13.86
C LEU A 4 18.12 5.85 -15.30
N LYS A 5 18.33 4.92 -16.20
CA LYS A 5 18.24 5.18 -17.63
C LYS A 5 16.86 5.75 -17.99
N PRO A 6 16.74 6.59 -19.03
CA PRO A 6 15.44 7.15 -19.43
C PRO A 6 14.35 6.12 -19.72
N ASP A 7 14.72 4.92 -20.16
CA ASP A 7 13.83 3.79 -20.45
C ASP A 7 13.54 2.92 -19.22
N LEU A 8 14.07 3.29 -18.04
CA LEU A 8 13.92 2.60 -16.76
C LEU A 8 14.44 1.14 -16.73
N THR A 9 15.24 0.72 -17.71
CA THR A 9 15.75 -0.66 -17.79
C THR A 9 16.95 -0.94 -16.89
N GLY A 10 17.50 0.06 -16.25
CA GLY A 10 18.65 -0.11 -15.36
C GLY A 10 19.16 1.21 -14.79
N VAL A 11 20.20 1.13 -14.00
CA VAL A 11 20.92 2.29 -13.46
C VAL A 11 21.74 2.93 -14.59
N LEU A 12 21.76 4.28 -14.61
CA LEU A 12 22.56 5.05 -15.57
C LEU A 12 24.03 4.97 -15.14
N GLU A 13 24.88 4.50 -16.04
CA GLU A 13 26.32 4.49 -15.81
C GLU A 13 26.88 5.92 -15.74
N GLY A 14 27.62 6.23 -14.69
CA GLY A 14 28.12 7.60 -14.43
C GLY A 14 27.03 8.58 -13.98
N GLY A 15 25.79 8.16 -13.83
CA GLY A 15 24.71 8.94 -13.25
C GLY A 15 24.81 9.06 -11.73
N LEU A 16 23.85 9.77 -11.13
CA LEU A 16 23.80 9.97 -9.69
C LEU A 16 23.62 8.64 -8.94
N ASP A 17 24.54 8.32 -8.06
CA ASP A 17 24.45 7.15 -7.13
C ASP A 17 25.03 7.53 -5.78
N MET A 18 24.18 7.87 -4.83
CA MET A 18 24.61 8.32 -3.51
C MET A 18 23.61 8.01 -2.41
N LYS A 19 24.10 7.91 -1.19
CA LYS A 19 23.27 7.91 0.00
C LYS A 19 22.97 9.37 0.38
N LEU A 20 21.67 9.74 0.45
CA LEU A 20 21.25 11.09 0.82
C LEU A 20 21.49 11.38 2.32
N PHE A 21 21.01 10.46 3.18
CA PHE A 21 21.13 10.57 4.63
C PHE A 21 20.80 9.22 5.29
N GLU A 22 21.00 9.14 6.59
CA GLU A 22 20.52 8.05 7.44
C GLU A 22 19.43 8.57 8.38
N ARG A 23 18.65 7.63 8.95
CA ARG A 23 17.74 7.96 10.04
C ARG A 23 18.53 8.59 11.21
N ASP A 24 17.91 9.53 11.87
CA ASP A 24 18.46 10.13 13.09
C ASP A 24 18.16 9.27 14.34
N ASN A 25 18.63 9.73 15.50
CA ASN A 25 18.48 9.00 16.75
C ASN A 25 17.06 9.03 17.35
N GLU A 26 16.15 9.84 16.80
CA GLU A 26 14.74 9.85 17.20
C GLU A 26 14.03 8.57 16.78
N GLU A 27 14.43 8.01 15.63
CA GLU A 27 13.76 6.89 15.02
C GLU A 27 14.01 5.59 15.81
N ASN A 28 12.95 4.81 16.00
CA ASN A 28 13.05 3.49 16.63
C ASN A 28 13.81 2.51 15.71
N SER A 29 13.26 2.26 14.53
CA SER A 29 13.91 1.41 13.53
C SER A 29 13.44 1.72 12.11
N LEU A 30 12.41 2.55 11.98
CA LEU A 30 11.68 2.74 10.73
C LEU A 30 11.82 4.19 10.23
N LEU A 31 12.49 4.31 9.09
CA LEU A 31 12.47 5.48 8.21
C LEU A 31 12.53 4.93 6.80
N GLU A 32 11.38 4.89 6.10
CA GLU A 32 11.27 4.24 4.80
C GLU A 32 10.11 4.80 3.98
N GLY A 33 9.72 4.11 2.92
CA GLY A 33 8.56 4.44 2.11
C GLY A 33 8.69 5.76 1.36
N SER A 34 9.89 6.04 0.88
CA SER A 34 10.23 7.32 0.26
C SER A 34 9.41 7.63 -0.99
N ARG A 35 8.88 8.85 -1.03
CA ARG A 35 8.23 9.45 -2.20
C ARG A 35 8.78 10.84 -2.41
N MET A 36 9.33 11.10 -3.59
CA MET A 36 9.90 12.40 -3.94
C MET A 36 9.00 13.13 -4.92
N ILE A 37 8.76 14.41 -4.64
CA ILE A 37 8.13 15.33 -5.56
C ILE A 37 9.03 16.55 -5.74
N LYS A 38 8.85 17.26 -6.85
CA LYS A 38 9.48 18.56 -7.09
C LYS A 38 8.41 19.62 -7.25
N LYS A 39 8.50 20.69 -6.46
CA LYS A 39 7.57 21.82 -6.52
C LYS A 39 8.34 23.12 -6.31
N ASP A 40 8.07 24.12 -7.15
CA ASP A 40 8.67 25.46 -7.08
C ASP A 40 10.20 25.42 -6.96
N GLY A 41 10.85 24.53 -7.72
CA GLY A 41 12.30 24.36 -7.73
C GLY A 41 12.88 23.54 -6.59
N LYS A 42 12.12 23.23 -5.54
CA LYS A 42 12.55 22.45 -4.38
C LYS A 42 12.16 20.98 -4.48
N TYR A 43 12.93 20.15 -3.82
CA TYR A 43 12.68 18.70 -3.69
C TYR A 43 12.08 18.42 -2.32
N TYR A 44 11.03 17.60 -2.31
CA TYR A 44 10.32 17.15 -1.11
C TYR A 44 10.31 15.64 -1.09
N LEU A 45 10.94 15.06 -0.08
CA LEU A 45 11.00 13.62 0.11
C LEU A 45 10.15 13.24 1.31
N LEU A 46 9.02 12.59 1.06
CA LEU A 46 8.09 12.12 2.09
C LEU A 46 8.51 10.72 2.52
N MET A 47 8.42 10.45 3.81
CA MET A 47 8.80 9.16 4.39
C MET A 47 7.97 8.87 5.64
N ILE A 48 7.65 7.59 5.85
CA ILE A 48 7.18 7.13 7.16
C ILE A 48 8.33 7.12 8.16
N SER A 49 8.06 7.62 9.34
CA SER A 49 8.97 7.67 10.49
C SER A 49 8.28 7.04 11.70
N TRP A 50 9.04 6.35 12.54
CA TRP A 50 8.52 5.80 13.80
C TRP A 50 9.44 6.19 14.94
N PRO A 51 9.11 7.28 15.66
CA PRO A 51 9.92 7.74 16.78
C PRO A 51 9.86 6.78 17.96
N ARG A 52 10.89 6.77 18.78
CA ARG A 52 10.95 5.94 19.98
C ARG A 52 9.86 6.35 20.98
N GLY A 53 9.06 5.38 21.41
CA GLY A 53 7.95 5.64 22.35
C GLY A 53 6.75 6.38 21.74
N GLY A 54 6.76 6.68 20.45
CA GLY A 54 5.68 7.33 19.73
C GLY A 54 4.94 6.43 18.74
N ILE A 55 4.04 7.03 17.97
CA ILE A 55 3.32 6.40 16.87
C ILE A 55 4.05 6.64 15.55
N ARG A 56 3.67 5.92 14.51
CA ARG A 56 4.13 6.21 13.14
C ARG A 56 3.64 7.59 12.71
N ARG A 57 4.50 8.33 12.02
CA ARG A 57 4.25 9.69 11.55
C ARG A 57 4.79 9.88 10.14
N GLU A 58 4.23 10.82 9.41
CA GLU A 58 4.76 11.23 8.13
C GLU A 58 5.72 12.39 8.32
N VAL A 59 6.92 12.24 7.77
CA VAL A 59 7.94 13.28 7.75
C VAL A 59 8.25 13.70 6.31
N CYS A 60 8.56 14.97 6.15
CA CYS A 60 9.01 15.52 4.89
C CYS A 60 10.42 16.05 5.03
N TYR A 61 11.29 15.70 4.09
CA TYR A 61 12.60 16.26 3.93
C TYR A 61 12.59 17.19 2.72
N ARG A 62 13.03 18.44 2.90
CA ARG A 62 13.03 19.47 1.85
C ARG A 62 14.45 19.92 1.54
N ALA A 63 14.78 20.12 0.25
CA ALA A 63 16.05 20.64 -0.21
C ALA A 63 15.90 21.47 -1.48
N ASP A 64 16.86 22.38 -1.71
CA ASP A 64 16.96 23.12 -2.97
C ASP A 64 17.59 22.28 -4.09
N ASN A 65 18.42 21.29 -3.72
CA ASN A 65 19.06 20.38 -4.64
C ASN A 65 18.69 18.94 -4.29
N ILE A 66 18.63 18.08 -5.31
CA ILE A 66 18.31 16.65 -5.12
C ILE A 66 19.32 15.92 -4.22
N GLU A 67 20.56 16.40 -4.19
CA GLU A 67 21.62 15.88 -3.33
C GLU A 67 21.56 16.42 -1.89
N GLY A 68 20.71 17.41 -1.64
CA GLY A 68 20.59 18.08 -0.34
C GLY A 68 21.41 19.37 -0.24
N PRO A 69 21.69 19.87 0.98
CA PRO A 69 21.25 19.29 2.26
C PRO A 69 19.73 19.35 2.47
N TYR A 70 19.21 18.37 3.20
CA TYR A 70 17.78 18.24 3.49
C TYR A 70 17.45 18.74 4.89
N GLU A 71 16.41 19.56 4.99
CA GLU A 71 15.75 19.92 6.24
C GLU A 71 14.60 18.95 6.51
N LYS A 72 14.38 18.53 7.77
CA LYS A 72 13.34 17.61 8.19
C LYS A 72 12.20 18.32 8.91
N LYS A 73 10.95 17.96 8.60
CA LYS A 73 9.76 18.38 9.37
C LYS A 73 8.76 17.24 9.46
N VAL A 74 8.14 17.08 10.63
CA VAL A 74 6.95 16.23 10.81
C VAL A 74 5.77 16.96 10.18
N ILE A 75 5.10 16.32 9.23
CA ILE A 75 3.97 16.90 8.49
C ILE A 75 2.64 16.28 8.85
N LEU A 76 2.65 15.11 9.52
CA LEU A 76 1.47 14.47 10.11
C LEU A 76 1.92 13.56 11.26
N GLU A 77 1.26 13.68 12.42
CA GLU A 77 1.44 12.75 13.54
C GLU A 77 0.09 12.60 14.27
N THR A 78 -0.70 11.63 13.84
CA THR A 78 -2.03 11.40 14.39
C THR A 78 -2.45 9.93 14.26
N PRO A 79 -3.13 9.35 15.26
CA PRO A 79 -3.89 8.13 15.11
C PRO A 79 -5.22 8.42 14.41
N PHE A 80 -5.91 7.38 13.94
CA PHE A 80 -7.24 7.49 13.35
C PHE A 80 -8.12 6.29 13.71
N GLY A 81 -9.42 6.55 13.90
CA GLY A 81 -10.43 5.51 14.08
C GLY A 81 -10.29 4.67 15.35
N GLY A 82 -9.76 5.24 16.43
CA GLY A 82 -9.56 4.55 17.72
C GLY A 82 -8.41 3.54 17.73
N LEU A 83 -7.68 3.40 16.64
CA LEU A 83 -6.48 2.56 16.57
C LEU A 83 -5.26 3.35 17.01
N GLY A 84 -4.41 2.73 17.83
CA GLY A 84 -3.18 3.35 18.32
C GLY A 84 -2.07 3.55 17.27
N ALA A 85 -2.22 2.93 16.09
CA ALA A 85 -1.27 3.11 14.99
C ALA A 85 -1.42 4.49 14.37
N GLY A 86 -0.30 5.15 14.11
CA GLY A 86 -0.28 6.42 13.39
C GLY A 86 -0.58 6.25 11.91
N VAL A 87 -1.08 7.32 11.30
CA VAL A 87 -1.29 7.43 9.85
C VAL A 87 -0.01 7.92 9.21
N ALA A 88 0.60 7.11 8.35
CA ALA A 88 1.86 7.45 7.71
C ALA A 88 2.12 6.58 6.48
N GLN A 89 3.06 7.00 5.66
CA GLN A 89 3.48 6.43 4.38
C GLN A 89 2.46 6.64 3.26
N GLY A 90 2.87 7.45 2.32
CA GLY A 90 2.06 7.73 1.14
C GLY A 90 2.66 8.80 0.27
N THR A 91 1.82 9.64 -0.28
CA THR A 91 2.23 10.73 -1.18
C THR A 91 1.32 11.93 -1.02
N ILE A 92 1.73 13.04 -1.61
CA ILE A 92 0.89 14.21 -1.83
C ILE A 92 0.71 14.42 -3.34
N PHE A 93 -0.39 15.02 -3.72
CA PHE A 93 -0.69 15.38 -5.10
C PHE A 93 -1.64 16.58 -5.14
N ASP A 94 -1.74 17.22 -6.28
CA ASP A 94 -2.68 18.31 -6.53
C ASP A 94 -3.75 17.91 -7.55
N ASP A 95 -4.87 18.60 -7.48
CA ASP A 95 -5.92 18.54 -8.50
C ASP A 95 -5.71 19.60 -9.58
N PRO A 96 -6.49 19.58 -10.67
CA PRO A 96 -6.38 20.58 -11.73
C PRO A 96 -6.66 22.02 -11.28
N GLU A 97 -7.35 22.21 -10.17
CA GLU A 97 -7.64 23.51 -9.56
C GLU A 97 -6.50 23.99 -8.65
N GLY A 98 -5.47 23.15 -8.43
CA GLY A 98 -4.31 23.46 -7.61
C GLY A 98 -4.48 23.25 -6.11
N ASN A 99 -5.54 22.54 -5.70
CA ASN A 99 -5.70 22.10 -4.32
C ASN A 99 -4.82 20.88 -4.07
N TRP A 100 -4.17 20.84 -2.91
CA TRP A 100 -3.27 19.76 -2.54
C TRP A 100 -3.89 18.80 -1.53
N TYR A 101 -3.55 17.52 -1.69
CA TYR A 101 -4.07 16.41 -0.87
C TYR A 101 -2.94 15.47 -0.46
N GLY A 102 -3.08 14.87 0.73
CA GLY A 102 -2.32 13.72 1.17
C GLY A 102 -3.10 12.42 0.91
N PHE A 103 -2.42 11.41 0.41
CA PHE A 103 -2.93 10.05 0.28
C PHE A 103 -2.01 9.10 1.04
N ILE A 104 -2.32 8.90 2.29
CA ILE A 104 -1.48 8.27 3.31
C ILE A 104 -2.27 7.11 3.91
N PHE A 105 -1.64 6.05 4.38
CA PHE A 105 -2.37 4.91 4.93
C PHE A 105 -2.23 4.74 6.43
N GLN A 106 -3.09 3.91 6.99
CA GLN A 106 -2.98 3.34 8.33
C GLN A 106 -3.08 1.81 8.25
N ASP A 107 -2.26 1.10 9.01
CA ASP A 107 -2.40 -0.35 9.17
C ASP A 107 -3.67 -0.67 9.96
N ARG A 108 -4.50 -1.58 9.43
CA ARG A 108 -5.78 -2.00 9.99
C ARG A 108 -5.90 -3.52 10.10
N ASP A 109 -4.87 -4.14 10.66
CA ASP A 109 -4.81 -5.58 10.91
C ASP A 109 -5.20 -6.42 9.67
N GLY A 110 -6.23 -7.23 9.76
CA GLY A 110 -6.69 -8.10 8.68
C GLY A 110 -7.19 -7.38 7.43
N LEU A 111 -7.53 -6.10 7.51
CA LEU A 111 -7.87 -5.28 6.34
C LEU A 111 -6.62 -4.78 5.60
N GLY A 112 -5.46 -4.90 6.23
CA GLY A 112 -4.20 -4.41 5.70
C GLY A 112 -4.07 -2.89 5.79
N ARG A 113 -3.48 -2.31 4.78
CA ARG A 113 -3.18 -0.87 4.71
C ARG A 113 -4.33 -0.10 4.08
N ALA A 114 -5.11 0.59 4.91
CA ALA A 114 -6.24 1.39 4.46
C ALA A 114 -5.77 2.81 4.11
N PRO A 115 -5.81 3.21 2.83
CA PRO A 115 -5.45 4.56 2.43
C PRO A 115 -6.50 5.56 2.86
N MET A 116 -6.06 6.75 3.21
CA MET A 116 -6.87 7.87 3.65
C MET A 116 -6.53 9.10 2.82
N LEU A 117 -7.56 9.78 2.37
CA LEU A 117 -7.43 11.07 1.71
C LEU A 117 -7.59 12.18 2.76
N MET A 118 -6.76 13.20 2.69
CA MET A 118 -6.82 14.36 3.58
C MET A 118 -6.34 15.63 2.89
N PRO A 119 -6.71 16.81 3.39
CA PRO A 119 -6.17 18.07 2.90
C PRO A 119 -4.65 18.13 3.09
N CYS A 120 -3.97 18.83 2.19
CA CYS A 120 -2.57 19.21 2.32
C CYS A 120 -2.46 20.73 2.16
N THR A 121 -2.02 21.42 3.20
CA THR A 121 -1.89 22.89 3.21
C THR A 121 -0.41 23.27 3.21
N TRP A 122 0.00 24.10 2.28
CA TRP A 122 1.37 24.61 2.23
C TRP A 122 1.56 25.74 3.25
N ILE A 123 2.34 25.49 4.30
CA ILE A 123 2.66 26.46 5.38
C ILE A 123 4.19 26.62 5.44
N ASP A 124 4.67 27.82 5.22
CA ASP A 124 6.12 28.14 5.20
C ASP A 124 6.92 27.22 4.24
N GLY A 125 6.29 26.85 3.13
CA GLY A 125 6.87 25.95 2.13
C GLY A 125 6.97 24.50 2.58
N TRP A 126 6.11 24.05 3.54
CA TRP A 126 5.97 22.66 3.96
C TRP A 126 4.56 22.14 3.70
N PRO A 127 4.42 20.90 3.19
CA PRO A 127 3.12 20.30 2.90
C PRO A 127 2.51 19.70 4.19
N MET A 128 1.87 20.53 4.99
CA MET A 128 1.21 20.10 6.22
C MET A 128 -0.05 19.30 5.91
N LEU A 129 -0.17 18.11 6.47
CA LEU A 129 -1.26 17.18 6.21
C LEU A 129 -2.32 17.22 7.31
N GLY A 130 -3.56 16.88 6.92
CA GLY A 130 -4.70 16.83 7.82
C GLY A 130 -5.56 18.09 7.78
N ASP A 131 -6.54 18.14 8.69
CA ASP A 131 -7.37 19.31 8.92
C ASP A 131 -6.59 20.44 9.63
N GLU A 132 -7.28 21.49 10.01
CA GLU A 132 -6.71 22.64 10.74
C GLU A 132 -6.04 22.27 12.07
N ASN A 133 -6.39 21.11 12.63
CA ASN A 133 -5.83 20.57 13.88
C ASN A 133 -4.74 19.50 13.61
N GLY A 134 -4.34 19.29 12.36
CA GLY A 134 -3.39 18.24 11.96
C GLY A 134 -3.92 16.83 12.13
N LYS A 135 -5.25 16.63 12.01
CA LYS A 135 -5.90 15.32 12.12
C LYS A 135 -6.45 14.86 10.78
N VAL A 136 -6.50 13.55 10.59
CA VAL A 136 -7.21 12.97 9.45
C VAL A 136 -8.71 13.19 9.62
N PRO A 137 -9.40 13.83 8.66
CA PRO A 137 -10.85 14.01 8.74
C PRO A 137 -11.57 12.67 8.58
N GLU A 138 -12.60 12.43 9.39
CA GLU A 138 -13.44 11.21 9.26
C GLU A 138 -14.26 11.22 7.98
N ILE A 139 -14.68 12.38 7.56
CA ILE A 139 -15.47 12.60 6.34
C ILE A 139 -14.83 13.75 5.56
N MET A 140 -14.64 13.53 4.28
CA MET A 140 -14.13 14.54 3.37
C MET A 140 -14.94 14.52 2.08
N GLN A 141 -15.23 15.69 1.52
CA GLN A 141 -15.81 15.79 0.19
C GLN A 141 -14.79 15.29 -0.83
N LYS A 142 -15.26 14.50 -1.80
CA LYS A 142 -14.38 14.06 -2.90
C LYS A 142 -13.86 15.27 -3.67
N PRO A 143 -12.55 15.37 -3.92
CA PRO A 143 -11.96 16.48 -4.67
C PRO A 143 -12.52 16.58 -6.10
N VAL A 144 -12.81 15.43 -6.70
CA VAL A 144 -13.35 15.32 -8.06
C VAL A 144 -14.52 14.36 -8.07
N GLN A 145 -15.47 14.58 -8.98
CA GLN A 145 -16.54 13.61 -9.22
C GLN A 145 -15.94 12.33 -9.83
N GLY A 146 -15.97 11.23 -9.05
CA GLY A 146 -15.53 9.93 -9.53
C GLY A 146 -16.64 9.17 -10.26
N GLN A 147 -16.22 8.13 -10.97
CA GLN A 147 -17.15 7.13 -11.49
C GLN A 147 -17.50 6.14 -10.36
N PRO A 148 -18.72 5.55 -10.39
CA PRO A 148 -19.06 4.45 -9.50
C PRO A 148 -18.06 3.32 -9.70
N VAL A 149 -17.41 2.90 -8.62
CA VAL A 149 -16.46 1.78 -8.63
C VAL A 149 -17.20 0.55 -8.13
N LYS A 150 -17.12 -0.56 -8.89
CA LYS A 150 -17.60 -1.86 -8.41
C LYS A 150 -16.69 -2.31 -7.25
N GLY A 151 -17.27 -3.02 -6.27
CA GLY A 151 -16.52 -3.64 -5.20
C GLY A 151 -15.37 -4.50 -5.74
N ILE A 152 -14.30 -4.56 -5.00
CA ILE A 152 -13.08 -5.32 -5.37
C ILE A 152 -13.24 -6.82 -5.09
N THR A 153 -14.27 -7.20 -4.32
CA THR A 153 -14.63 -8.59 -4.02
C THR A 153 -15.85 -9.02 -4.83
N ASN A 154 -15.88 -10.25 -5.24
CA ASN A 154 -16.99 -10.79 -6.02
C ASN A 154 -17.20 -12.28 -5.73
N SER A 155 -18.46 -12.72 -5.82
CA SER A 155 -18.76 -14.13 -5.93
C SER A 155 -18.30 -14.68 -7.28
N ASP A 156 -17.87 -15.94 -7.30
CA ASP A 156 -17.41 -16.62 -8.50
C ASP A 156 -17.94 -18.04 -8.57
N GLY A 157 -18.63 -18.37 -9.65
CA GLY A 157 -19.06 -19.70 -9.99
C GLY A 157 -18.02 -20.52 -10.73
N PHE A 158 -16.86 -19.90 -11.06
CA PHE A 158 -15.79 -20.52 -11.85
C PHE A 158 -16.26 -21.08 -13.20
N ASP A 159 -17.21 -20.36 -13.84
CA ASP A 159 -17.79 -20.76 -15.12
C ASP A 159 -16.97 -20.31 -16.33
N ALA A 160 -16.01 -19.41 -16.10
CA ALA A 160 -15.09 -18.91 -17.12
C ALA A 160 -13.77 -19.72 -17.16
N PRO A 161 -13.09 -19.76 -18.30
CA PRO A 161 -11.79 -20.45 -18.42
C PRO A 161 -10.64 -19.70 -17.74
N GLU A 162 -10.87 -18.45 -17.31
CA GLU A 162 -9.88 -17.59 -16.66
C GLU A 162 -10.39 -17.11 -15.30
N LEU A 163 -9.49 -16.92 -14.35
CA LEU A 163 -9.80 -16.35 -13.06
C LEU A 163 -10.20 -14.87 -13.22
N LYS A 164 -11.23 -14.45 -12.50
CA LYS A 164 -11.57 -13.03 -12.38
C LYS A 164 -10.47 -12.25 -11.68
N LEU A 165 -10.34 -10.97 -11.98
CA LEU A 165 -9.31 -10.08 -11.42
C LEU A 165 -9.42 -9.87 -9.90
N CYS A 166 -10.53 -10.25 -9.26
CA CYS A 166 -10.66 -10.21 -7.81
C CYS A 166 -9.83 -11.28 -7.09
N TRP A 167 -9.39 -12.33 -7.80
CA TRP A 167 -8.59 -13.40 -7.24
C TRP A 167 -7.11 -13.08 -7.28
N GLN A 168 -6.42 -13.44 -6.22
CA GLN A 168 -4.97 -13.28 -6.07
C GLN A 168 -4.35 -14.58 -5.56
N TRP A 169 -3.23 -14.96 -6.15
CA TRP A 169 -2.39 -16.03 -5.61
C TRP A 169 -1.50 -15.50 -4.49
N ASN A 170 -1.36 -16.27 -3.41
CA ASN A 170 -0.45 -15.91 -2.32
C ASN A 170 1.03 -15.85 -2.77
N HIS A 171 1.39 -16.73 -3.71
CA HIS A 171 2.68 -16.78 -4.40
C HIS A 171 2.44 -17.06 -5.89
N ASN A 172 3.50 -17.06 -6.69
CA ASN A 172 3.39 -17.56 -8.06
C ASN A 172 2.85 -18.99 -8.02
N PRO A 173 1.73 -19.28 -8.67
CA PRO A 173 1.12 -20.61 -8.64
C PRO A 173 2.01 -21.62 -9.34
N VAL A 174 1.79 -22.89 -9.01
CA VAL A 174 2.26 -24.02 -9.82
C VAL A 174 1.14 -24.34 -10.80
N ASP A 175 1.35 -24.07 -12.09
CA ASP A 175 0.29 -24.08 -13.09
C ASP A 175 -0.35 -25.45 -13.29
N ASP A 176 0.42 -26.53 -13.21
CA ASP A 176 -0.08 -27.89 -13.31
C ASP A 176 -0.93 -28.35 -12.10
N ALA A 177 -0.94 -27.56 -11.02
CA ALA A 177 -1.63 -27.89 -9.77
C ALA A 177 -2.96 -27.14 -9.57
N TRP A 178 -3.49 -26.54 -10.63
CA TRP A 178 -4.83 -25.97 -10.61
C TRP A 178 -5.50 -26.00 -11.99
N SER A 179 -6.82 -25.91 -12.05
CA SER A 179 -7.55 -25.85 -13.32
C SER A 179 -8.96 -25.28 -13.14
N LEU A 180 -9.41 -24.51 -14.13
CA LEU A 180 -10.80 -24.07 -14.32
C LEU A 180 -11.54 -24.90 -15.38
N THR A 181 -10.83 -25.69 -16.17
CA THR A 181 -11.38 -26.40 -17.33
C THR A 181 -11.55 -27.89 -17.11
N GLU A 182 -10.84 -28.51 -16.17
CA GLU A 182 -10.99 -29.94 -15.86
C GLU A 182 -12.38 -30.29 -15.32
N ARG A 183 -13.03 -29.32 -14.64
CA ARG A 183 -14.41 -29.44 -14.16
C ARG A 183 -15.06 -28.05 -14.23
N PRO A 184 -15.78 -27.74 -15.29
CA PRO A 184 -16.48 -26.46 -15.43
C PRO A 184 -17.39 -26.14 -14.21
N GLY A 185 -17.39 -24.88 -13.78
CA GLY A 185 -18.10 -24.44 -12.58
C GLY A 185 -17.35 -24.72 -11.25
N TYR A 186 -16.10 -25.14 -11.32
CA TYR A 186 -15.24 -25.37 -10.16
C TYR A 186 -13.80 -24.89 -10.41
N LEU A 187 -13.21 -24.27 -9.44
CA LEU A 187 -11.75 -24.18 -9.35
C LEU A 187 -11.22 -25.48 -8.76
N ARG A 188 -10.45 -26.23 -9.54
CA ARG A 188 -9.75 -27.42 -9.06
C ARG A 188 -8.38 -27.02 -8.53
N LEU A 189 -8.09 -27.40 -7.30
CA LEU A 189 -6.75 -27.30 -6.70
C LEU A 189 -6.23 -28.72 -6.48
N LYS A 190 -5.00 -29.01 -6.90
CA LYS A 190 -4.33 -30.30 -6.73
C LYS A 190 -3.23 -30.13 -5.68
N THR A 191 -3.27 -30.95 -4.64
CA THR A 191 -2.19 -30.99 -3.66
C THR A 191 -0.94 -31.60 -4.27
N ASN A 192 0.15 -30.86 -4.33
CA ASN A 192 1.41 -31.31 -4.91
C ASN A 192 2.59 -31.14 -3.94
N LYS A 193 2.40 -30.46 -2.82
CA LYS A 193 3.43 -30.23 -1.82
C LYS A 193 2.79 -30.00 -0.45
N VAL A 194 3.37 -30.63 0.57
CA VAL A 194 3.06 -30.29 1.97
C VAL A 194 3.82 -29.01 2.35
N SER A 195 3.10 -28.07 2.94
CA SER A 195 3.67 -26.81 3.45
C SER A 195 3.45 -26.72 4.95
N GLU A 196 4.43 -26.21 5.67
CA GLU A 196 4.37 -26.08 7.13
C GLU A 196 3.36 -25.02 7.57
N THR A 197 3.21 -23.98 6.78
CA THR A 197 2.34 -22.86 7.07
C THR A 197 1.56 -22.41 5.83
N LEU A 198 0.43 -21.74 6.05
CA LEU A 198 -0.35 -21.13 4.97
C LEU A 198 0.44 -20.06 4.22
N TYR A 199 1.37 -19.37 4.89
CA TYR A 199 2.23 -18.35 4.27
C TYR A 199 3.17 -18.90 3.21
N THR A 200 3.56 -20.16 3.30
CA THR A 200 4.44 -20.85 2.36
C THR A 200 3.72 -21.76 1.38
N ALA A 201 2.39 -21.93 1.55
CA ALA A 201 1.57 -22.76 0.68
C ALA A 201 1.35 -22.08 -0.67
N ARG A 202 1.83 -22.73 -1.74
CA ARG A 202 1.51 -22.31 -3.11
C ARG A 202 0.09 -22.73 -3.47
N ASN A 203 -0.44 -22.11 -4.51
CA ASN A 203 -1.82 -22.32 -4.96
C ASN A 203 -2.86 -22.00 -3.87
N THR A 204 -2.50 -21.16 -2.91
CA THR A 204 -3.45 -20.50 -2.02
C THR A 204 -4.02 -19.29 -2.75
N ILE A 205 -5.33 -19.32 -2.94
CA ILE A 205 -6.05 -18.25 -3.63
C ILE A 205 -6.83 -17.40 -2.63
N THR A 206 -6.81 -16.09 -2.84
CA THR A 206 -7.39 -15.12 -1.90
C THR A 206 -8.18 -14.04 -2.64
N GLN A 207 -9.08 -13.39 -1.91
CA GLN A 207 -9.65 -12.10 -2.28
C GLN A 207 -9.34 -11.06 -1.19
N ARG A 208 -9.39 -9.79 -1.54
CA ARG A 208 -9.30 -8.71 -0.57
C ARG A 208 -10.46 -8.77 0.41
N MET A 209 -10.21 -8.47 1.67
CA MET A 209 -11.27 -8.24 2.63
C MET A 209 -11.81 -6.81 2.49
N GLU A 210 -13.12 -6.66 2.53
CA GLU A 210 -13.77 -5.37 2.70
C GLU A 210 -14.16 -5.20 4.17
N GLY A 211 -13.83 -4.05 4.75
CA GLY A 211 -14.07 -3.78 6.15
C GLY A 211 -15.32 -2.95 6.41
N PRO A 212 -15.75 -2.83 7.68
CA PRO A 212 -15.16 -3.44 8.88
C PRO A 212 -15.55 -4.90 9.10
N GLN A 213 -16.51 -5.41 8.34
CA GLN A 213 -16.98 -6.80 8.43
C GLN A 213 -17.10 -7.39 7.03
N SER A 214 -16.68 -8.64 6.88
CA SER A 214 -16.88 -9.39 5.64
C SER A 214 -17.18 -10.86 5.95
N THR A 215 -17.99 -11.47 5.08
CA THR A 215 -18.34 -12.88 5.14
C THR A 215 -18.03 -13.52 3.81
N GLY A 216 -17.28 -14.61 3.83
CA GLY A 216 -17.04 -15.47 2.68
C GLY A 216 -17.70 -16.83 2.89
N THR A 217 -18.35 -17.34 1.83
CA THR A 217 -18.90 -18.69 1.82
C THR A 217 -18.34 -19.44 0.63
N VAL A 218 -17.86 -20.65 0.85
CA VAL A 218 -17.29 -21.49 -0.20
C VAL A 218 -17.90 -22.91 -0.14
N ALA A 219 -18.27 -23.45 -1.29
CA ALA A 219 -18.64 -24.85 -1.44
C ALA A 219 -17.41 -25.67 -1.81
N LEU A 220 -17.08 -26.67 -1.02
CA LEU A 220 -15.94 -27.55 -1.23
C LEU A 220 -16.39 -28.97 -1.58
N ASP A 221 -15.80 -29.54 -2.63
CA ASP A 221 -15.90 -30.97 -2.94
C ASP A 221 -14.60 -31.67 -2.55
N LEU A 222 -14.60 -32.38 -1.48
CA LEU A 222 -13.43 -33.05 -0.89
C LEU A 222 -13.39 -34.57 -1.18
N LYS A 223 -14.21 -35.07 -2.13
CA LYS A 223 -14.35 -36.53 -2.40
C LYS A 223 -13.04 -37.20 -2.81
N GLY A 224 -12.12 -36.46 -3.38
CA GLY A 224 -10.81 -36.96 -3.78
C GLY A 224 -9.73 -36.93 -2.70
N MET A 225 -10.01 -36.28 -1.56
CA MET A 225 -9.03 -36.13 -0.48
C MET A 225 -8.95 -37.37 0.41
N LYS A 226 -7.73 -37.63 0.88
CA LYS A 226 -7.45 -38.68 1.85
C LYS A 226 -7.28 -38.08 3.26
N VAL A 227 -7.40 -38.92 4.27
CA VAL A 227 -7.10 -38.53 5.65
C VAL A 227 -5.66 -38.00 5.72
N ARG A 228 -5.49 -36.77 6.21
CA ARG A 228 -4.23 -35.98 6.29
C ARG A 228 -3.84 -35.20 5.06
N ASP A 229 -4.59 -35.21 3.98
CA ASP A 229 -4.43 -34.18 2.95
C ASP A 229 -4.80 -32.82 3.56
N LYS A 230 -3.91 -31.83 3.34
CA LYS A 230 -4.07 -30.46 3.89
C LYS A 230 -3.98 -29.46 2.78
#